data_9dce8b5af69be3059fdfa2f0d90b8adb
#
_entry.id   9dce8b5af69be3059fdfa2f0d90b8adb
#
_cell.length_a   1.000
_cell.length_b   1.000
_cell.length_c   1.000
_cell.angle_alpha   90.00
_cell.angle_beta   90.00
_cell.angle_gamma   90.00
#
_symmetry.space_group_name_H-M   'P 1'
#
loop_
_entity.id
_entity.type
_entity.pdbx_description
1 polymer ?
#
loop_
_entity_poly.entity_id
_entity_poly.type
_entity_poly.pdbx_seq_one_letter_code
_entity_poly.pdbx_strand_id
1 'polypeptide(L)'
;PFFKSIIAWMTESLQFLKKIYIIFIIAYNGDIDTEDYEMIKKLIVNADDFGMTEGNSIGILMAHADGILTSTTCMMNMPFAKFALDQAKNYPDLGVGIHLVLTVGRPLVDGAKSYTDKDGNFIRPKDYPDHQPHADPEELYTEWKAQIEKFIEIAGKKPTHIDSHHHVHLLPQHQEVVIKLAREYDLPIRQRDQIIDNYEYVRCNDQMYDDLITYDFMSNSMKVDEETLEYMCHPAYVDQRLYDMTSYCLPRMKELALLRSEEMKNFIKDNNIQLINYSDLKKI
;
A
#
# COMPACT_ATOMS: atom_id res chain seq x y z
N PRO A 1 33.79 0.64 -23.69
CA PRO A 1 33.28 2.01 -23.66
C PRO A 1 31.94 2.11 -24.35
N PHE A 2 31.74 1.52 -25.53
CA PHE A 2 30.52 1.60 -26.35
C PHE A 2 29.24 1.09 -25.66
N PHE A 3 29.32 -0.02 -24.93
CA PHE A 3 28.17 -0.58 -24.19
C PHE A 3 27.74 0.30 -23.00
N LYS A 4 28.68 0.96 -22.32
CA LYS A 4 28.34 1.90 -21.22
C LYS A 4 27.62 3.14 -21.73
N SER A 5 27.98 3.62 -22.93
CA SER A 5 27.31 4.77 -23.56
C SER A 5 25.89 4.43 -24.02
N ILE A 6 25.65 3.21 -24.49
CA ILE A 6 24.30 2.74 -24.89
C ILE A 6 23.40 2.60 -23.66
N ILE A 7 23.91 2.02 -22.58
CA ILE A 7 23.12 1.87 -21.32
C ILE A 7 22.80 3.27 -20.74
N ALA A 8 23.75 4.18 -20.73
CA ALA A 8 23.51 5.55 -20.26
C ALA A 8 22.45 6.28 -21.13
N TRP A 9 22.56 6.14 -22.47
CA TRP A 9 21.58 6.73 -23.40
C TRP A 9 20.19 6.09 -23.24
N MET A 10 20.11 4.77 -23.03
CA MET A 10 18.81 4.09 -22.78
C MET A 10 18.20 4.54 -21.43
N THR A 11 19.03 4.75 -20.40
CA THR A 11 18.56 5.22 -19.09
C THR A 11 18.04 6.65 -19.17
N GLU A 12 18.77 7.54 -19.87
CA GLU A 12 18.32 8.93 -20.13
C GLU A 12 17.07 8.98 -20.99
N SER A 13 16.99 8.13 -22.03
CA SER A 13 15.80 8.04 -22.90
C SER A 13 14.57 7.50 -22.12
N LEU A 14 14.77 6.56 -21.20
CA LEU A 14 13.69 6.05 -20.34
C LEU A 14 13.22 7.12 -19.34
N GLN A 15 14.14 7.89 -18.77
CA GLN A 15 13.80 9.03 -17.90
C GLN A 15 13.11 10.14 -18.69
N PHE A 16 13.54 10.39 -19.93
CA PHE A 16 12.90 11.37 -20.81
C PHE A 16 11.48 10.91 -21.21
N LEU A 17 11.29 9.64 -21.54
CA LEU A 17 9.97 9.07 -21.84
C LEU A 17 9.06 9.06 -20.60
N LYS A 18 9.59 8.78 -19.40
CA LYS A 18 8.86 8.93 -18.14
C LYS A 18 8.46 10.38 -17.88
N LYS A 19 9.35 11.35 -18.13
CA LYS A 19 9.01 12.77 -18.03
C LYS A 19 7.94 13.19 -19.03
N ILE A 20 8.01 12.71 -20.29
CA ILE A 20 6.97 12.97 -21.30
C ILE A 20 5.65 12.33 -20.88
N TYR A 21 5.67 11.12 -20.33
CA TYR A 21 4.48 10.43 -19.84
C TYR A 21 3.86 11.16 -18.64
N ILE A 22 4.68 11.65 -17.72
CA ILE A 22 4.24 12.49 -16.58
C ILE A 22 3.68 13.83 -17.09
N ILE A 23 4.34 14.49 -18.05
CA ILE A 23 3.85 15.73 -18.69
C ILE A 23 2.54 15.43 -19.44
N PHE A 24 2.42 14.25 -20.07
CA PHE A 24 1.20 13.85 -20.77
C PHE A 24 0.05 13.55 -19.80
N ILE A 25 0.35 12.92 -18.65
CA ILE A 25 -0.64 12.74 -17.57
C ILE A 25 -1.05 14.09 -16.97
N ILE A 26 -0.10 14.99 -16.72
CA ILE A 26 -0.38 16.33 -16.19
C ILE A 26 -1.12 17.16 -17.24
N ALA A 27 -0.74 17.08 -18.53
CA ALA A 27 -1.41 17.78 -19.63
C ALA A 27 -2.78 17.14 -19.96
N TYR A 28 -2.88 15.81 -19.90
CA TYR A 28 -4.14 15.09 -20.11
C TYR A 28 -5.14 15.29 -18.96
N ASN A 29 -4.64 15.37 -17.74
CA ASN A 29 -5.46 15.74 -16.57
C ASN A 29 -5.70 17.27 -16.50
N GLY A 30 -4.88 18.09 -17.20
CA GLY A 30 -5.08 19.54 -17.32
C GLY A 30 -6.18 19.94 -18.32
N ASP A 31 -6.53 19.05 -19.26
CA ASP A 31 -7.64 19.22 -20.21
C ASP A 31 -8.94 18.52 -19.77
N ILE A 32 -8.92 17.76 -18.68
CA ILE A 32 -10.14 17.34 -17.99
C ILE A 32 -10.59 18.56 -17.18
N ASP A 33 -11.73 19.11 -17.52
CA ASP A 33 -12.38 20.20 -16.79
C ASP A 33 -12.66 19.69 -15.37
N THR A 34 -11.67 19.82 -14.48
CA THR A 34 -11.79 19.41 -13.06
C THR A 34 -12.70 20.34 -12.28
N GLU A 35 -13.25 21.38 -12.95
CA GLU A 35 -14.24 22.28 -12.35
C GLU A 35 -15.57 21.57 -12.03
N ASP A 36 -15.85 20.42 -12.70
CA ASP A 36 -17.08 19.65 -12.50
C ASP A 36 -16.98 18.57 -11.41
N TYR A 37 -15.77 18.25 -10.90
CA TYR A 37 -15.61 17.24 -9.84
C TYR A 37 -15.72 17.85 -8.45
N GLU A 38 -16.52 17.23 -7.59
CA GLU A 38 -16.63 17.61 -6.19
C GLU A 38 -15.42 17.12 -5.38
N MET A 39 -15.14 17.82 -4.29
CA MET A 39 -14.16 17.36 -3.30
C MET A 39 -14.72 16.13 -2.57
N ILE A 40 -13.91 15.10 -2.38
CA ILE A 40 -14.29 13.93 -1.58
C ILE A 40 -14.78 14.35 -0.19
N LYS A 41 -15.65 13.55 0.41
CA LYS A 41 -16.14 13.78 1.78
C LYS A 41 -15.39 12.99 2.83
N LYS A 42 -14.86 11.83 2.44
CA LYS A 42 -14.15 10.91 3.33
C LYS A 42 -12.83 10.47 2.72
N LEU A 43 -11.83 10.36 3.57
CA LEU A 43 -10.49 9.93 3.17
C LEU A 43 -9.96 8.84 4.12
N ILE A 44 -9.50 7.75 3.53
CA ILE A 44 -8.62 6.78 4.17
C ILE A 44 -7.21 7.08 3.71
N VAL A 45 -6.27 7.30 4.61
CA VAL A 45 -4.84 7.37 4.30
C VAL A 45 -4.20 6.11 4.86
N ASN A 46 -3.87 5.16 3.99
CA ASN A 46 -3.31 3.86 4.36
C ASN A 46 -1.82 3.79 4.09
N ALA A 47 -1.05 3.49 5.12
CA ALA A 47 0.37 3.22 5.00
C ALA A 47 0.63 1.72 4.87
N ASP A 48 1.26 1.32 3.78
CA ASP A 48 1.69 -0.05 3.52
C ASP A 48 3.00 -0.39 4.28
N ASP A 49 3.36 -1.67 4.33
CA ASP A 49 4.63 -2.19 4.85
C ASP A 49 4.83 -2.11 6.38
N PHE A 50 3.80 -1.91 7.19
CA PHE A 50 3.93 -1.90 8.66
C PHE A 50 4.55 -3.20 9.17
N GLY A 51 5.56 -3.10 10.04
CA GLY A 51 6.30 -4.25 10.55
C GLY A 51 7.50 -4.69 9.69
N MET A 52 7.77 -4.01 8.56
CA MET A 52 8.95 -4.31 7.73
C MET A 52 10.24 -4.06 8.49
N THR A 53 10.38 -2.86 9.09
CA THR A 53 11.49 -2.51 10.00
C THR A 53 10.97 -1.68 11.17
N GLU A 54 11.82 -1.45 12.17
CA GLU A 54 11.48 -0.61 13.33
C GLU A 54 11.26 0.84 12.89
N GLY A 55 12.19 1.42 12.12
CA GLY A 55 12.11 2.79 11.63
C GLY A 55 10.88 3.03 10.75
N ASN A 56 10.57 2.09 9.83
CA ASN A 56 9.35 2.13 9.04
C ASN A 56 8.10 2.16 9.95
N SER A 57 8.04 1.26 10.92
CA SER A 57 6.87 1.15 11.81
C SER A 57 6.68 2.42 12.65
N ILE A 58 7.75 2.98 13.21
CA ILE A 58 7.68 4.23 13.97
C ILE A 58 7.29 5.41 13.07
N GLY A 59 7.81 5.48 11.83
CA GLY A 59 7.43 6.50 10.86
C GLY A 59 5.92 6.49 10.57
N ILE A 60 5.34 5.31 10.37
CA ILE A 60 3.89 5.13 10.18
C ILE A 60 3.10 5.62 11.41
N LEU A 61 3.50 5.20 12.61
CA LEU A 61 2.85 5.64 13.84
C LEU A 61 2.93 7.16 14.05
N MET A 62 4.04 7.79 13.67
CA MET A 62 4.17 9.26 13.72
C MET A 62 3.33 9.96 12.66
N ALA A 63 3.17 9.37 11.46
CA ALA A 63 2.25 9.89 10.45
C ALA A 63 0.78 9.87 10.93
N HIS A 64 0.43 8.89 11.78
CA HIS A 64 -0.87 8.84 12.45
C HIS A 64 -0.98 9.84 13.61
N ALA A 65 0.00 9.84 14.53
CA ALA A 65 -0.07 10.64 15.75
C ALA A 65 -0.09 12.16 15.49
N ASP A 66 0.70 12.61 14.51
CA ASP A 66 0.93 14.04 14.23
C ASP A 66 0.43 14.48 12.84
N GLY A 67 -0.12 13.56 12.05
CA GLY A 67 -0.50 13.80 10.66
C GLY A 67 -1.92 13.35 10.33
N ILE A 68 -2.13 13.03 9.06
CA ILE A 68 -3.45 12.68 8.51
C ILE A 68 -3.64 11.17 8.27
N LEU A 69 -2.67 10.33 8.64
CA LEU A 69 -2.73 8.88 8.43
C LEU A 69 -3.77 8.24 9.35
N THR A 70 -4.64 7.41 8.80
CA THR A 70 -5.75 6.77 9.54
C THR A 70 -5.69 5.26 9.55
N SER A 71 -4.92 4.69 8.63
CA SER A 71 -4.89 3.25 8.39
C SER A 71 -3.48 2.77 8.05
N THR A 72 -3.20 1.50 8.34
CA THR A 72 -1.95 0.85 7.93
C THR A 72 -2.16 -0.65 7.77
N THR A 73 -1.27 -1.33 7.05
CA THR A 73 -1.34 -2.78 6.84
C THR A 73 -0.04 -3.48 7.20
N CYS A 74 -0.14 -4.54 8.02
CA CYS A 74 0.99 -5.21 8.64
C CYS A 74 1.44 -6.46 7.89
N MET A 75 2.76 -6.57 7.64
CA MET A 75 3.43 -7.69 6.99
C MET A 75 3.81 -8.78 8.01
N MET A 76 3.02 -9.84 8.12
CA MET A 76 3.18 -10.83 9.18
C MET A 76 4.39 -11.76 9.04
N ASN A 77 5.02 -11.83 7.88
CA ASN A 77 6.26 -12.56 7.68
C ASN A 77 7.53 -11.74 8.00
N MET A 78 7.37 -10.45 8.33
CA MET A 78 8.49 -9.56 8.62
C MET A 78 8.90 -9.59 10.10
N PRO A 79 10.20 -9.33 10.40
CA PRO A 79 10.75 -9.51 11.75
C PRO A 79 10.19 -8.53 12.78
N PHE A 80 9.67 -7.37 12.33
CA PHE A 80 9.12 -6.34 13.23
C PHE A 80 7.59 -6.34 13.30
N ALA A 81 6.91 -7.33 12.71
CA ALA A 81 5.45 -7.43 12.74
C ALA A 81 4.89 -7.40 14.17
N LYS A 82 5.45 -8.22 15.07
CA LYS A 82 5.02 -8.22 16.48
C LYS A 82 5.27 -6.88 17.18
N PHE A 83 6.45 -6.30 16.99
CA PHE A 83 6.77 -4.97 17.51
C PHE A 83 5.75 -3.93 17.05
N ALA A 84 5.51 -3.88 15.74
CA ALA A 84 4.58 -2.95 15.12
C ALA A 84 3.16 -3.08 15.70
N LEU A 85 2.61 -4.30 15.77
CA LEU A 85 1.30 -4.55 16.34
C LEU A 85 1.23 -4.21 17.85
N ASP A 86 2.30 -4.47 18.61
CA ASP A 86 2.34 -4.09 20.03
C ASP A 86 2.36 -2.56 20.21
N GLN A 87 3.10 -1.83 19.38
CA GLN A 87 3.10 -0.37 19.40
C GLN A 87 1.74 0.23 18.97
N ALA A 88 1.08 -0.37 17.97
CA ALA A 88 -0.23 0.08 17.50
C ALA A 88 -1.32 0.04 18.58
N LYS A 89 -1.16 -0.76 19.64
CA LYS A 89 -2.08 -0.78 20.79
C LYS A 89 -2.19 0.57 21.52
N ASN A 90 -1.17 1.44 21.38
CA ASN A 90 -1.17 2.79 21.95
C ASN A 90 -1.93 3.81 21.07
N TYR A 91 -2.42 3.38 19.90
CA TYR A 91 -3.10 4.21 18.92
C TYR A 91 -4.46 3.57 18.55
N PRO A 92 -5.47 3.64 19.43
CA PRO A 92 -6.73 2.91 19.27
C PRO A 92 -7.53 3.33 18.03
N ASP A 93 -7.33 4.55 17.54
CA ASP A 93 -8.01 5.10 16.36
C ASP A 93 -7.31 4.72 15.04
N LEU A 94 -6.12 4.13 15.09
CA LEU A 94 -5.43 3.61 13.92
C LEU A 94 -6.08 2.30 13.45
N GLY A 95 -6.63 2.29 12.24
CA GLY A 95 -7.04 1.06 11.57
C GLY A 95 -5.81 0.21 11.19
N VAL A 96 -5.75 -1.05 11.62
CA VAL A 96 -4.65 -1.93 11.26
C VAL A 96 -5.17 -3.14 10.49
N GLY A 97 -4.88 -3.17 9.20
CA GLY A 97 -5.17 -4.26 8.27
C GLY A 97 -4.03 -5.26 8.15
N ILE A 98 -4.21 -6.24 7.28
CA ILE A 98 -3.22 -7.24 6.92
C ILE A 98 -2.62 -6.95 5.56
N HIS A 99 -1.29 -6.83 5.48
CA HIS A 99 -0.52 -6.69 4.23
C HIS A 99 -0.03 -8.07 3.79
N LEU A 100 -0.81 -8.73 2.94
CA LEU A 100 -0.48 -10.08 2.47
C LEU A 100 0.80 -10.06 1.63
N VAL A 101 1.70 -10.97 1.93
CA VAL A 101 3.02 -11.03 1.29
C VAL A 101 3.13 -12.30 0.45
N LEU A 102 3.72 -12.13 -0.76
CA LEU A 102 4.05 -13.24 -1.67
C LEU A 102 5.39 -13.02 -2.40
N THR A 103 6.09 -11.90 -2.14
CA THR A 103 7.18 -11.43 -3.02
C THR A 103 8.45 -11.00 -2.30
N VAL A 104 8.45 -11.03 -0.96
CA VAL A 104 9.60 -10.63 -0.14
C VAL A 104 9.70 -11.43 1.14
N GLY A 105 10.92 -11.79 1.55
CA GLY A 105 11.17 -12.56 2.76
C GLY A 105 10.82 -14.04 2.60
N ARG A 106 10.45 -14.67 3.70
CA ARG A 106 10.07 -16.10 3.74
C ARG A 106 8.58 -16.25 4.01
N PRO A 107 7.94 -17.29 3.44
CA PRO A 107 6.58 -17.65 3.81
C PRO A 107 6.51 -18.10 5.28
N LEU A 108 5.31 -18.08 5.85
CA LEU A 108 5.02 -18.65 7.15
C LEU A 108 4.83 -20.17 7.10
N VAL A 109 4.41 -20.68 5.95
CA VAL A 109 4.16 -22.10 5.72
C VAL A 109 5.32 -22.70 4.94
N ASP A 110 5.92 -23.76 5.51
CA ASP A 110 7.00 -24.49 4.85
C ASP A 110 6.48 -25.43 3.75
N GLY A 111 7.34 -25.68 2.76
CA GLY A 111 7.14 -26.74 1.77
C GLY A 111 6.35 -26.33 0.52
N ALA A 112 5.90 -25.10 0.41
CA ALA A 112 5.32 -24.57 -0.82
C ALA A 112 6.34 -24.57 -1.97
N LYS A 113 5.87 -24.88 -3.17
CA LYS A 113 6.74 -25.03 -4.36
C LYS A 113 6.45 -24.03 -5.45
N SER A 114 5.22 -23.52 -5.52
CA SER A 114 4.80 -22.63 -6.60
C SER A 114 5.32 -21.21 -6.47
N TYR A 115 5.61 -20.75 -5.24
CA TYR A 115 6.03 -19.38 -4.96
C TYR A 115 7.33 -19.26 -4.15
N THR A 116 8.04 -20.37 -3.92
CA THR A 116 9.33 -20.36 -3.20
C THR A 116 10.51 -20.70 -4.10
N ASP A 117 11.63 -20.02 -3.85
CA ASP A 117 12.92 -20.34 -4.45
C ASP A 117 13.60 -21.54 -3.77
N LYS A 118 14.76 -21.95 -4.28
CA LYS A 118 15.56 -23.07 -3.72
C LYS A 118 16.02 -22.87 -2.27
N ASP A 119 16.05 -21.63 -1.80
CA ASP A 119 16.48 -21.25 -0.47
C ASP A 119 15.28 -21.07 0.48
N GLY A 120 14.05 -21.30 -0.02
CA GLY A 120 12.79 -21.21 0.70
C GLY A 120 12.31 -19.78 0.93
N ASN A 121 12.77 -18.81 0.16
CA ASN A 121 12.25 -17.46 0.16
C ASN A 121 11.16 -17.31 -0.90
N PHE A 122 10.30 -16.30 -0.77
CA PHE A 122 9.40 -15.92 -1.83
C PHE A 122 10.16 -15.56 -3.10
N ILE A 123 9.70 -16.05 -4.25
CA ILE A 123 10.23 -15.68 -5.56
C ILE A 123 9.85 -14.22 -5.83
N ARG A 124 10.84 -13.40 -6.19
CA ARG A 124 10.60 -11.99 -6.48
C ARG A 124 9.92 -11.82 -7.84
N PRO A 125 9.09 -10.78 -8.04
CA PRO A 125 8.40 -10.56 -9.31
C PRO A 125 9.33 -10.59 -10.52
N LYS A 126 10.52 -9.99 -10.44
CA LYS A 126 11.51 -9.96 -11.52
C LYS A 126 12.08 -11.33 -11.92
N ASP A 127 11.94 -12.33 -11.06
CA ASP A 127 12.46 -13.68 -11.25
C ASP A 127 11.40 -14.60 -11.90
N TYR A 128 10.16 -14.13 -12.08
CA TYR A 128 9.14 -14.79 -12.91
C TYR A 128 9.28 -14.39 -14.39
N PRO A 129 8.97 -15.28 -15.35
CA PRO A 129 9.12 -15.02 -16.78
C PRO A 129 8.36 -13.79 -17.29
N ASP A 130 7.19 -13.54 -16.75
CA ASP A 130 6.29 -12.41 -17.07
C ASP A 130 6.33 -11.30 -16.02
N HIS A 131 7.28 -11.37 -15.08
CA HIS A 131 7.43 -10.45 -13.95
C HIS A 131 6.20 -10.39 -13.02
N GLN A 132 5.33 -11.42 -13.05
CA GLN A 132 4.17 -11.52 -12.18
C GLN A 132 4.26 -12.80 -11.32
N PRO A 133 3.97 -12.72 -10.01
CA PRO A 133 3.88 -13.90 -9.16
C PRO A 133 2.77 -14.84 -9.61
N HIS A 134 3.11 -16.13 -9.69
CA HIS A 134 2.16 -17.21 -9.93
C HIS A 134 2.24 -18.18 -8.76
N ALA A 135 1.12 -18.39 -8.09
CA ALA A 135 1.04 -19.33 -6.99
C ALA A 135 -0.07 -20.36 -7.25
N ASP A 136 0.17 -21.60 -6.85
CA ASP A 136 -0.91 -22.59 -6.79
C ASP A 136 -1.99 -22.09 -5.82
N PRO A 137 -3.27 -22.09 -6.18
CA PRO A 137 -4.33 -21.50 -5.36
C PRO A 137 -4.47 -22.11 -3.96
N GLU A 138 -4.23 -23.41 -3.77
CA GLU A 138 -4.31 -24.06 -2.46
C GLU A 138 -3.08 -23.75 -1.60
N GLU A 139 -1.89 -23.70 -2.19
CA GLU A 139 -0.68 -23.23 -1.51
C GLU A 139 -0.83 -21.78 -1.08
N LEU A 140 -1.34 -20.92 -1.98
CA LEU A 140 -1.57 -19.49 -1.72
C LEU A 140 -2.60 -19.27 -0.62
N TYR A 141 -3.72 -19.98 -0.68
CA TYR A 141 -4.75 -19.92 0.35
C TYR A 141 -4.17 -20.29 1.72
N THR A 142 -3.37 -21.35 1.78
CA THR A 142 -2.76 -21.83 3.02
C THR A 142 -1.80 -20.81 3.61
N GLU A 143 -0.95 -20.19 2.79
CA GLU A 143 0.00 -19.17 3.20
C GLU A 143 -0.71 -17.88 3.67
N TRP A 144 -1.62 -17.34 2.86
CA TRP A 144 -2.30 -16.10 3.21
C TRP A 144 -3.22 -16.26 4.41
N LYS A 145 -3.85 -17.43 4.57
CA LYS A 145 -4.60 -17.77 5.78
C LYS A 145 -3.66 -17.78 7.01
N ALA A 146 -2.48 -18.38 6.91
CA ALA A 146 -1.50 -18.39 7.99
C ALA A 146 -1.05 -16.98 8.38
N GLN A 147 -0.91 -16.07 7.41
CA GLN A 147 -0.59 -14.67 7.67
C GLN A 147 -1.73 -13.97 8.43
N ILE A 148 -2.98 -14.17 8.04
CA ILE A 148 -4.16 -13.60 8.74
C ILE A 148 -4.27 -14.17 10.17
N GLU A 149 -4.14 -15.48 10.34
CA GLU A 149 -4.22 -16.13 11.65
C GLU A 149 -3.11 -15.66 12.60
N LYS A 150 -1.88 -15.50 12.09
CA LYS A 150 -0.76 -14.95 12.87
C LYS A 150 -1.02 -13.49 13.29
N PHE A 151 -1.65 -12.69 12.42
CA PHE A 151 -2.08 -11.34 12.78
C PHE A 151 -3.07 -11.40 13.95
N ILE A 152 -4.11 -12.25 13.86
CA ILE A 152 -5.13 -12.40 14.89
C ILE A 152 -4.52 -12.86 16.21
N GLU A 153 -3.60 -13.83 16.16
CA GLU A 153 -2.89 -14.34 17.35
C GLU A 153 -2.14 -13.21 18.08
N ILE A 154 -1.38 -12.38 17.36
CA ILE A 154 -0.54 -11.33 17.96
C ILE A 154 -1.36 -10.09 18.34
N ALA A 155 -2.28 -9.67 17.49
CA ALA A 155 -3.10 -8.48 17.71
C ALA A 155 -4.23 -8.72 18.73
N GLY A 156 -4.69 -9.97 18.89
CA GLY A 156 -5.86 -10.34 19.70
C GLY A 156 -7.20 -9.91 19.10
N LYS A 157 -7.20 -9.45 17.84
CA LYS A 157 -8.38 -9.01 17.07
C LYS A 157 -8.15 -9.24 15.58
N LYS A 158 -9.22 -9.25 14.79
CA LYS A 158 -9.12 -9.31 13.34
C LYS A 158 -8.46 -8.04 12.78
N PRO A 159 -7.78 -8.12 11.62
CA PRO A 159 -7.37 -6.94 10.87
C PRO A 159 -8.60 -6.15 10.38
N THR A 160 -8.44 -4.87 10.09
CA THR A 160 -9.55 -4.02 9.61
C THR A 160 -9.89 -4.26 8.13
N HIS A 161 -8.91 -4.70 7.34
CA HIS A 161 -9.04 -4.96 5.90
C HIS A 161 -7.87 -5.80 5.39
N ILE A 162 -7.95 -6.15 4.12
CA ILE A 162 -6.93 -6.91 3.38
C ILE A 162 -6.40 -6.06 2.24
N ASP A 163 -5.08 -5.98 2.14
CA ASP A 163 -4.35 -5.57 0.94
C ASP A 163 -3.11 -6.45 0.74
N SER A 164 -2.15 -6.08 -0.09
CA SER A 164 -0.93 -6.87 -0.25
C SER A 164 0.24 -6.11 -0.81
N HIS A 165 1.43 -6.55 -0.43
CA HIS A 165 2.71 -6.08 -0.97
C HIS A 165 2.78 -6.29 -2.48
N HIS A 166 3.16 -5.24 -3.22
CA HIS A 166 3.14 -5.21 -4.69
C HIS A 166 1.76 -5.49 -5.32
N HIS A 167 0.67 -5.26 -4.58
CA HIS A 167 -0.71 -5.45 -5.04
C HIS A 167 -0.99 -6.85 -5.62
N VAL A 168 -0.30 -7.87 -5.14
CA VAL A 168 -0.42 -9.24 -5.66
C VAL A 168 -1.82 -9.84 -5.50
N HIS A 169 -2.64 -9.33 -4.59
CA HIS A 169 -4.05 -9.73 -4.42
C HIS A 169 -4.94 -9.26 -5.59
N LEU A 170 -4.54 -8.21 -6.32
CA LEU A 170 -5.28 -7.70 -7.48
C LEU A 170 -4.95 -8.46 -8.77
N LEU A 171 -3.93 -9.32 -8.77
CA LEU A 171 -3.61 -10.14 -9.93
C LEU A 171 -4.75 -11.14 -10.21
N PRO A 172 -5.21 -11.26 -11.47
CA PRO A 172 -6.38 -12.11 -11.81
C PRO A 172 -6.26 -13.54 -11.27
N GLN A 173 -5.06 -14.13 -11.32
CA GLN A 173 -4.79 -15.48 -10.84
C GLN A 173 -4.88 -15.65 -9.31
N HIS A 174 -4.89 -14.57 -8.54
CA HIS A 174 -4.95 -14.60 -7.06
C HIS A 174 -6.30 -14.11 -6.49
N GLN A 175 -7.14 -13.49 -7.34
CA GLN A 175 -8.39 -12.85 -6.89
C GLN A 175 -9.35 -13.84 -6.20
N GLU A 176 -9.50 -15.05 -6.73
CA GLU A 176 -10.40 -16.05 -6.14
C GLU A 176 -9.99 -16.39 -4.71
N VAL A 177 -8.69 -16.48 -4.46
CA VAL A 177 -8.14 -16.81 -3.14
C VAL A 177 -8.37 -15.67 -2.15
N VAL A 178 -8.08 -14.42 -2.53
CA VAL A 178 -8.29 -13.28 -1.62
C VAL A 178 -9.75 -13.04 -1.33
N ILE A 179 -10.66 -13.22 -2.31
CA ILE A 179 -12.10 -13.10 -2.12
C ILE A 179 -12.61 -14.17 -1.15
N LYS A 180 -12.13 -15.43 -1.28
CA LYS A 180 -12.47 -16.52 -0.35
C LYS A 180 -12.06 -16.17 1.07
N LEU A 181 -10.83 -15.68 1.28
CA LEU A 181 -10.34 -15.28 2.60
C LEU A 181 -11.11 -14.07 3.15
N ALA A 182 -11.36 -13.06 2.34
CA ALA A 182 -12.13 -11.88 2.76
C ALA A 182 -13.53 -12.25 3.25
N ARG A 183 -14.21 -13.18 2.58
CA ARG A 183 -15.52 -13.70 3.01
C ARG A 183 -15.42 -14.55 4.28
N GLU A 184 -14.39 -15.39 4.41
CA GLU A 184 -14.18 -16.25 5.58
C GLU A 184 -13.96 -15.41 6.84
N TYR A 185 -13.17 -14.33 6.73
CA TYR A 185 -12.84 -13.45 7.86
C TYR A 185 -13.77 -12.24 7.97
N ASP A 186 -14.67 -12.03 7.00
CA ASP A 186 -15.57 -10.88 6.94
C ASP A 186 -14.80 -9.57 6.97
N LEU A 187 -13.96 -9.36 5.94
CA LEU A 187 -13.05 -8.22 5.81
C LEU A 187 -13.23 -7.54 4.45
N PRO A 188 -13.21 -6.20 4.39
CA PRO A 188 -13.09 -5.47 3.14
C PRO A 188 -11.70 -5.66 2.52
N ILE A 189 -11.62 -5.53 1.19
CA ILE A 189 -10.38 -5.63 0.41
C ILE A 189 -10.09 -4.28 -0.22
N ARG A 190 -8.83 -3.83 -0.22
CA ARG A 190 -8.39 -2.70 -1.06
C ARG A 190 -8.71 -2.99 -2.52
N GLN A 191 -9.33 -2.03 -3.20
CA GLN A 191 -9.77 -2.17 -4.58
C GLN A 191 -9.27 -1.03 -5.45
N ARG A 192 -9.16 -1.26 -6.76
CA ARG A 192 -8.91 -0.22 -7.75
C ARG A 192 -10.15 0.06 -8.60
N ASP A 193 -10.66 -0.97 -9.29
CA ASP A 193 -11.68 -0.79 -10.32
C ASP A 193 -12.86 -1.77 -10.20
N GLN A 194 -12.90 -2.61 -9.16
CA GLN A 194 -13.90 -3.67 -9.03
C GLN A 194 -14.46 -3.79 -7.62
N ILE A 195 -15.78 -3.96 -7.53
CA ILE A 195 -16.44 -4.33 -6.27
C ILE A 195 -16.28 -5.85 -6.09
N ILE A 196 -15.44 -6.24 -5.13
CA ILE A 196 -15.08 -7.65 -4.91
C ILE A 196 -15.72 -8.22 -3.65
N ASP A 197 -16.11 -7.38 -2.68
CA ASP A 197 -16.60 -7.78 -1.37
C ASP A 197 -17.98 -7.19 -1.03
N ASN A 198 -18.44 -7.40 0.20
CA ASN A 198 -19.75 -6.96 0.68
C ASN A 198 -19.67 -5.58 1.37
N TYR A 199 -18.70 -4.76 1.05
CA TYR A 199 -18.49 -3.43 1.63
C TYR A 199 -18.64 -2.33 0.58
N GLU A 200 -18.92 -1.11 1.03
CA GLU A 200 -18.96 0.04 0.14
C GLU A 200 -17.63 0.18 -0.60
N TYR A 201 -17.72 0.46 -1.90
CA TYR A 201 -16.54 0.61 -2.74
C TYR A 201 -15.72 1.82 -2.34
N VAL A 202 -14.42 1.62 -2.19
CA VAL A 202 -13.44 2.68 -1.99
C VAL A 202 -12.35 2.54 -3.03
N ARG A 203 -12.26 3.52 -3.93
CA ARG A 203 -11.18 3.55 -4.90
C ARG A 203 -9.86 3.87 -4.22
N CYS A 204 -8.82 3.09 -4.51
CA CYS A 204 -7.46 3.35 -4.04
C CYS A 204 -6.71 4.22 -5.06
N ASN A 205 -6.18 5.36 -4.60
CA ASN A 205 -5.19 6.15 -5.32
C ASN A 205 -3.79 5.71 -4.87
N ASP A 206 -3.06 5.06 -5.76
CA ASP A 206 -1.70 4.54 -5.56
C ASP A 206 -0.66 5.28 -6.43
N GLN A 207 -1.01 6.44 -6.95
CA GLN A 207 -0.18 7.19 -7.90
C GLN A 207 0.81 8.15 -7.23
N MET A 208 0.73 8.36 -5.91
CA MET A 208 1.67 9.22 -5.18
C MET A 208 3.05 8.53 -5.08
N TYR A 209 3.89 8.77 -6.07
CA TYR A 209 5.20 8.12 -6.20
C TYR A 209 6.26 9.10 -6.70
N ASP A 210 7.49 9.02 -6.18
CA ASP A 210 8.66 9.83 -6.56
C ASP A 210 8.39 11.35 -6.63
N ASP A 211 8.35 11.93 -7.82
CA ASP A 211 8.15 13.38 -8.03
C ASP A 211 6.70 13.83 -7.81
N LEU A 212 5.75 12.88 -7.72
CA LEU A 212 4.35 13.14 -7.41
C LEU A 212 4.07 13.22 -5.90
N ILE A 213 5.08 13.03 -5.05
CA ILE A 213 4.93 13.21 -3.59
C ILE A 213 4.95 14.70 -3.29
N THR A 214 3.85 15.37 -3.58
CA THR A 214 3.66 16.81 -3.40
C THR A 214 2.26 17.13 -2.86
N TYR A 215 2.15 18.26 -2.18
CA TYR A 215 0.87 18.80 -1.74
C TYR A 215 -0.09 19.00 -2.92
N ASP A 216 0.38 19.62 -4.00
CA ASP A 216 -0.44 19.93 -5.17
C ASP A 216 -1.03 18.65 -5.81
N PHE A 217 -0.21 17.60 -5.94
CA PHE A 217 -0.70 16.34 -6.49
C PHE A 217 -1.76 15.72 -5.57
N MET A 218 -1.46 15.59 -4.27
CA MET A 218 -2.36 14.95 -3.32
C MET A 218 -3.69 15.72 -3.20
N SER A 219 -3.65 17.05 -3.06
CA SER A 219 -4.85 17.89 -2.92
C SER A 219 -5.72 17.91 -4.18
N ASN A 220 -5.12 18.01 -5.36
CA ASN A 220 -5.87 18.03 -6.63
C ASN A 220 -6.49 16.67 -6.95
N SER A 221 -5.81 15.56 -6.63
CA SER A 221 -6.32 14.20 -6.88
C SER A 221 -7.45 13.76 -5.95
N MET A 222 -7.85 14.60 -4.99
CA MET A 222 -9.04 14.41 -4.15
C MET A 222 -10.33 14.99 -4.76
N LYS A 223 -10.26 15.61 -5.94
CA LYS A 223 -11.42 16.04 -6.71
C LYS A 223 -11.82 14.93 -7.66
N VAL A 224 -12.78 14.13 -7.28
CA VAL A 224 -13.24 12.93 -8.02
C VAL A 224 -14.73 12.70 -7.79
N ASP A 225 -15.35 11.82 -8.59
CA ASP A 225 -16.79 11.50 -8.46
C ASP A 225 -17.13 10.70 -7.19
N GLU A 226 -16.13 10.03 -6.60
CA GLU A 226 -16.33 9.19 -5.44
C GLU A 226 -16.46 10.01 -4.15
N GLU A 227 -17.40 9.63 -3.29
CA GLU A 227 -17.54 10.26 -1.95
C GLU A 227 -16.36 9.90 -1.02
N THR A 228 -15.82 8.68 -1.17
CA THR A 228 -14.76 8.13 -0.34
C THR A 228 -13.57 7.72 -1.20
N LEU A 229 -12.36 8.14 -0.80
CA LEU A 229 -11.11 7.77 -1.47
C LEU A 229 -10.15 7.13 -0.46
N GLU A 230 -9.40 6.12 -0.89
CA GLU A 230 -8.20 5.68 -0.21
C GLU A 230 -6.97 6.31 -0.87
N TYR A 231 -6.06 6.79 -0.04
CA TYR A 231 -4.72 7.20 -0.45
C TYR A 231 -3.69 6.20 0.09
N MET A 232 -3.02 5.46 -0.80
CA MET A 232 -1.97 4.52 -0.45
C MET A 232 -0.62 5.24 -0.37
N CYS A 233 0.16 4.94 0.66
CA CYS A 233 1.47 5.55 0.89
C CYS A 233 2.42 4.63 1.65
N HIS A 234 3.69 5.02 1.75
CA HIS A 234 4.75 4.26 2.41
C HIS A 234 5.63 5.14 3.32
N PRO A 235 5.06 5.96 4.22
CA PRO A 235 5.86 6.85 5.06
C PRO A 235 6.77 6.06 5.98
N ALA A 236 8.03 6.52 6.13
CA ALA A 236 8.97 5.86 7.05
C ALA A 236 10.03 6.82 7.61
N TYR A 237 10.51 6.53 8.82
CA TYR A 237 11.89 6.84 9.17
C TYR A 237 12.79 5.76 8.58
N VAL A 238 13.78 6.16 7.79
CA VAL A 238 14.68 5.22 7.11
C VAL A 238 15.78 4.81 8.07
N ASP A 239 15.69 3.57 8.57
CA ASP A 239 16.77 2.92 9.30
C ASP A 239 17.70 2.13 8.36
N GLN A 240 18.84 1.64 8.87
CA GLN A 240 19.81 0.89 8.07
C GLN A 240 19.20 -0.36 7.43
N ARG A 241 18.30 -1.06 8.13
CA ARG A 241 17.64 -2.27 7.61
C ARG A 241 16.75 -1.94 6.41
N LEU A 242 15.95 -0.88 6.50
CA LEU A 242 15.10 -0.44 5.40
C LEU A 242 15.94 -0.02 4.20
N TYR A 243 17.04 0.70 4.44
CA TYR A 243 17.97 1.10 3.40
C TYR A 243 18.58 -0.10 2.65
N ASP A 244 18.91 -1.18 3.36
CA ASP A 244 19.47 -2.40 2.78
C ASP A 244 18.41 -3.25 2.04
N MET A 245 17.12 -3.11 2.40
CA MET A 245 16.02 -3.93 1.86
C MET A 245 15.41 -3.34 0.60
N THR A 246 15.36 -2.02 0.46
CA THR A 246 14.65 -1.35 -0.65
C THR A 246 15.40 -0.13 -1.16
N SER A 247 15.27 0.14 -2.45
CA SER A 247 15.73 1.40 -3.06
C SER A 247 14.75 2.56 -2.83
N TYR A 248 13.52 2.28 -2.41
CA TYR A 248 12.48 3.28 -2.15
C TYR A 248 12.61 3.85 -0.74
N CYS A 249 13.65 4.66 -0.50
CA CYS A 249 13.96 5.22 0.82
C CYS A 249 13.66 6.73 0.92
N LEU A 250 14.25 7.54 0.04
CA LEU A 250 14.00 8.99 0.01
C LEU A 250 12.52 9.35 -0.17
N PRO A 251 11.78 8.71 -1.09
CA PRO A 251 10.36 8.95 -1.22
C PRO A 251 9.59 8.72 0.08
N ARG A 252 9.89 7.67 0.83
CA ARG A 252 9.23 7.39 2.13
C ARG A 252 9.38 8.52 3.14
N MET A 253 10.54 9.18 3.18
CA MET A 253 10.75 10.35 4.04
C MET A 253 9.94 11.56 3.57
N LYS A 254 9.81 11.75 2.25
CA LYS A 254 8.98 12.83 1.68
C LYS A 254 7.49 12.60 1.98
N GLU A 255 7.02 11.36 1.83
CA GLU A 255 5.64 10.98 2.20
C GLU A 255 5.38 11.25 3.67
N LEU A 256 6.28 10.84 4.57
CA LEU A 256 6.16 11.11 6.00
C LEU A 256 6.07 12.62 6.29
N ALA A 257 6.90 13.42 5.64
CA ALA A 257 6.90 14.87 5.80
C ALA A 257 5.60 15.50 5.28
N LEU A 258 5.11 15.07 4.11
CA LEU A 258 3.87 15.56 3.50
C LEU A 258 2.65 15.23 4.38
N LEU A 259 2.52 13.98 4.83
CA LEU A 259 1.38 13.53 5.64
C LEU A 259 1.29 14.25 6.99
N ARG A 260 2.42 14.74 7.52
CA ARG A 260 2.52 15.47 8.80
C ARG A 260 2.55 16.99 8.62
N SER A 261 2.53 17.51 7.38
CA SER A 261 2.61 18.94 7.14
C SER A 261 1.37 19.67 7.64
N GLU A 262 1.56 20.88 8.16
CA GLU A 262 0.45 21.77 8.55
C GLU A 262 -0.42 22.12 7.34
N GLU A 263 0.21 22.23 6.16
CA GLU A 263 -0.47 22.53 4.92
C GLU A 263 -1.52 21.46 4.58
N MET A 264 -1.14 20.18 4.66
CA MET A 264 -2.06 19.07 4.39
C MET A 264 -3.14 18.95 5.47
N LYS A 265 -2.80 19.10 6.74
CA LYS A 265 -3.78 19.11 7.84
C LYS A 265 -4.80 20.21 7.69
N ASN A 266 -4.38 21.43 7.33
CA ASN A 266 -5.27 22.54 7.07
C ASN A 266 -6.16 22.28 5.85
N PHE A 267 -5.61 21.72 4.77
CA PHE A 267 -6.39 21.36 3.60
C PHE A 267 -7.54 20.40 3.93
N ILE A 268 -7.26 19.33 4.69
CA ILE A 268 -8.29 18.37 5.14
C ILE A 268 -9.39 19.08 5.94
N LYS A 269 -8.99 19.93 6.89
CA LYS A 269 -9.91 20.69 7.75
C LYS A 269 -10.74 21.70 6.95
N ASP A 270 -10.10 22.50 6.08
CA ASP A 270 -10.74 23.60 5.36
C ASP A 270 -11.72 23.09 4.30
N ASN A 271 -11.50 21.88 3.77
CA ASN A 271 -12.42 21.20 2.85
C ASN A 271 -13.45 20.30 3.57
N ASN A 272 -13.47 20.26 4.91
CA ASN A 272 -14.35 19.41 5.70
C ASN A 272 -14.26 17.91 5.33
N ILE A 273 -13.07 17.41 4.97
CA ILE A 273 -12.86 16.01 4.66
C ILE A 273 -12.80 15.22 5.97
N GLN A 274 -13.66 14.22 6.10
CA GLN A 274 -13.65 13.32 7.25
C GLN A 274 -12.56 12.27 7.06
N LEU A 275 -11.59 12.23 7.96
CA LEU A 275 -10.61 11.15 8.04
C LEU A 275 -11.27 9.92 8.67
N ILE A 276 -11.26 8.81 7.95
CA ILE A 276 -11.82 7.52 8.35
C ILE A 276 -10.81 6.39 8.12
N ASN A 277 -11.09 5.21 8.64
CA ASN A 277 -10.37 3.98 8.30
C ASN A 277 -11.33 2.89 7.82
N TYR A 278 -10.82 1.73 7.43
CA TYR A 278 -11.63 0.65 6.87
C TYR A 278 -12.67 0.06 7.83
N SER A 279 -12.54 0.27 9.16
CA SER A 279 -13.57 -0.16 10.12
C SER A 279 -14.84 0.70 10.07
N ASP A 280 -14.77 1.88 9.44
CA ASP A 280 -15.89 2.81 9.29
C ASP A 280 -16.72 2.52 8.03
N LEU A 281 -16.26 1.61 7.16
CA LEU A 281 -16.95 1.25 5.92
C LEU A 281 -18.24 0.49 6.20
N LYS A 282 -19.27 0.80 5.40
CA LYS A 282 -20.57 0.14 5.51
C LYS A 282 -20.57 -1.15 4.71
N LYS A 283 -21.24 -2.16 5.26
CA LYS A 283 -21.65 -3.34 4.49
C LYS A 283 -22.83 -3.00 3.58
N ILE A 284 -22.77 -3.52 2.36
CA ILE A 284 -23.82 -3.39 1.33
C ILE A 284 -24.57 -4.71 1.13
#